data_2a3471c6cebc58c5da7e71dd90ff9c29
#
_entry.id   2a3471c6cebc58c5da7e71dd90ff9c29
#
_cell.length_a   1.000
_cell.length_b   1.000
_cell.length_c   1.000
_cell.angle_alpha   90.00
_cell.angle_beta   90.00
_cell.angle_gamma   90.00
#
_symmetry.space_group_name_H-M   'P 1'
#
loop_
_entity.id
_entity.type
_entity.pdbx_description
1 polymer ?
#
loop_
_entity_poly.entity_id
_entity_poly.type
_entity_poly.pdbx_seq_one_letter_code
_entity_poly.pdbx_strand_id
1 'polypeptide(L)'
;HSVDISRIGVHFHESMRPEDIAYRSITTALSDLAGMGSFPSFISIALTSDIEEISWYEKFSKGIKETLDEFSIDLVGGDVTKGELNISVNVFGYPFKKPILRNGANLGDSIFVTGQLGKAKQGLNDLLNKKDSIYCKDFLRPKPQFQKAKELSDFATSCIDISDGLIKDLGDICKQSNVGAELCYEDIPILNDHKDLTHGDDYELCFTAPSHLDDQIKSQGFFLIGKIIQKLGLLVKKDGCEITFEKNGWDPFE
;
A
#
# COMPACT_ATOMS: atom_id res chain seq x y z
N HIS A 1 8.96 -10.33 7.73
CA HIS A 1 8.30 -9.43 8.67
C HIS A 1 8.40 -8.00 8.18
N SER A 2 7.48 -7.16 8.61
CA SER A 2 7.56 -5.72 8.49
C SER A 2 7.14 -5.04 9.77
N VAL A 3 7.45 -3.75 9.88
CA VAL A 3 7.03 -2.89 10.99
C VAL A 3 6.54 -1.57 10.43
N ASP A 4 5.37 -1.15 10.92
CA ASP A 4 4.78 0.12 10.50
C ASP A 4 4.39 0.95 11.72
N ILE A 5 4.42 2.28 11.58
CA ILE A 5 4.06 3.22 12.63
C ILE A 5 2.92 4.11 12.15
N SER A 6 1.81 4.07 12.87
CA SER A 6 0.68 4.97 12.67
C SER A 6 0.62 6.02 13.77
N ARG A 7 0.74 7.29 13.41
CA ARG A 7 0.76 8.42 14.34
C ARG A 7 -0.42 9.36 14.09
N ILE A 8 -1.02 9.84 15.17
CA ILE A 8 -2.08 10.87 15.11
C ILE A 8 -1.57 12.13 14.39
N GLY A 9 -2.44 12.74 13.58
CA GLY A 9 -2.12 13.96 12.83
C GLY A 9 -1.23 13.74 11.60
N VAL A 10 -0.72 12.52 11.38
CA VAL A 10 0.09 12.15 10.22
C VAL A 10 -0.63 11.06 9.40
N HIS A 11 -0.89 9.91 10.01
CA HIS A 11 -1.46 8.74 9.33
C HIS A 11 -2.97 8.60 9.55
N PHE A 12 -3.50 9.24 10.58
CA PHE A 12 -4.93 9.28 10.87
C PHE A 12 -5.30 10.57 11.63
N HIS A 13 -6.57 10.98 11.51
CA HIS A 13 -7.10 12.16 12.16
C HIS A 13 -7.76 11.80 13.50
N GLU A 14 -7.72 12.71 14.48
CA GLU A 14 -8.29 12.52 15.82
C GLU A 14 -9.80 12.22 15.84
N SER A 15 -10.53 12.66 14.79
CA SER A 15 -11.97 12.40 14.66
C SER A 15 -12.32 10.99 14.18
N MET A 16 -11.32 10.17 13.81
CA MET A 16 -11.56 8.80 13.40
C MET A 16 -11.99 7.94 14.60
N ARG A 17 -12.87 6.98 14.32
CA ARG A 17 -13.31 6.03 15.35
C ARG A 17 -12.13 5.15 15.76
N PRO A 18 -12.00 4.80 17.05
CA PRO A 18 -10.92 3.94 17.53
C PRO A 18 -10.86 2.59 16.79
N GLU A 19 -12.01 2.03 16.40
CA GLU A 19 -12.08 0.79 15.64
C GLU A 19 -11.41 0.92 14.26
N ASP A 20 -11.62 2.07 13.58
CA ASP A 20 -11.05 2.30 12.25
C ASP A 20 -9.55 2.63 12.35
N ILE A 21 -9.12 3.32 13.42
CA ILE A 21 -7.70 3.56 13.70
C ILE A 21 -6.97 2.22 13.88
N ALA A 22 -7.53 1.32 14.70
CA ALA A 22 -6.96 -0.02 14.91
C ALA A 22 -6.87 -0.81 13.61
N TYR A 23 -7.99 -0.88 12.87
CA TYR A 23 -8.05 -1.62 11.61
C TYR A 23 -7.02 -1.09 10.61
N ARG A 24 -7.01 0.23 10.38
CA ARG A 24 -6.08 0.87 9.45
C ARG A 24 -4.62 0.60 9.84
N SER A 25 -4.25 0.83 11.11
CA SER A 25 -2.87 0.65 11.57
C SER A 25 -2.36 -0.78 11.38
N ILE A 26 -3.24 -1.79 11.48
CA ILE A 26 -2.85 -3.18 11.23
C ILE A 26 -2.79 -3.46 9.74
N THR A 27 -3.79 -3.03 8.97
CA THR A 27 -3.87 -3.39 7.54
C THR A 27 -2.81 -2.67 6.70
N THR A 28 -2.38 -1.47 7.06
CA THR A 28 -1.25 -0.80 6.40
C THR A 28 0.03 -1.62 6.56
N ALA A 29 0.35 -2.05 7.78
CA ALA A 29 1.51 -2.91 8.02
C ALA A 29 1.38 -4.28 7.31
N LEU A 30 0.18 -4.85 7.26
CA LEU A 30 -0.06 -6.11 6.54
C LEU A 30 0.15 -5.99 5.03
N SER A 31 -0.02 -4.80 4.45
CA SER A 31 0.18 -4.55 3.02
C SER A 31 1.61 -4.83 2.56
N ASP A 32 2.60 -4.55 3.39
CA ASP A 32 4.00 -4.92 3.12
C ASP A 32 4.18 -6.41 2.87
N LEU A 33 3.48 -7.26 3.65
CA LEU A 33 3.53 -8.71 3.44
C LEU A 33 2.92 -9.10 2.09
N ALA A 34 1.83 -8.43 1.68
CA ALA A 34 1.26 -8.65 0.35
C ALA A 34 2.26 -8.22 -0.74
N GLY A 35 2.93 -7.06 -0.60
CA GLY A 35 4.01 -6.61 -1.48
C GLY A 35 5.18 -7.61 -1.58
N MET A 36 5.40 -8.40 -0.53
CA MET A 36 6.41 -9.47 -0.50
C MET A 36 5.91 -10.83 -1.03
N GLY A 37 4.69 -10.90 -1.58
CA GLY A 37 4.10 -12.17 -2.05
C GLY A 37 3.89 -13.17 -0.91
N SER A 38 3.48 -12.69 0.27
CA SER A 38 3.38 -13.46 1.50
C SER A 38 1.96 -13.40 2.06
N PHE A 39 1.59 -14.38 2.89
CA PHE A 39 0.37 -14.34 3.70
C PHE A 39 0.72 -14.07 5.16
N PRO A 40 -0.15 -13.36 5.91
CA PRO A 40 0.10 -13.01 7.29
C PRO A 40 -0.11 -14.22 8.21
N SER A 41 0.55 -14.20 9.37
CA SER A 41 0.42 -15.26 10.39
C SER A 41 0.13 -14.68 11.77
N PHE A 42 0.94 -13.76 12.24
CA PHE A 42 0.76 -13.14 13.54
C PHE A 42 1.31 -11.71 13.57
N ILE A 43 0.85 -10.96 14.57
CA ILE A 43 1.26 -9.57 14.80
C ILE A 43 1.62 -9.32 16.25
N SER A 44 2.37 -8.25 16.51
CA SER A 44 2.48 -7.62 17.83
C SER A 44 2.24 -6.11 17.69
N ILE A 45 1.67 -5.49 18.74
CA ILE A 45 1.27 -4.09 18.73
C ILE A 45 1.89 -3.38 19.93
N ALA A 46 2.65 -2.31 19.70
CA ALA A 46 3.05 -1.37 20.75
C ALA A 46 2.19 -0.10 20.60
N LEU A 47 1.50 0.25 21.69
CA LEU A 47 0.60 1.39 21.77
C LEU A 47 1.15 2.42 22.74
N THR A 48 1.36 3.64 22.24
CA THR A 48 1.58 4.82 23.09
C THR A 48 0.30 5.65 23.09
N SER A 49 -0.23 6.01 24.25
CA SER A 49 -1.47 6.78 24.35
C SER A 49 -1.54 7.56 25.67
N ASP A 50 -2.09 8.77 25.64
CA ASP A 50 -2.44 9.58 26.79
C ASP A 50 -3.96 9.70 26.98
N ILE A 51 -4.74 8.92 26.25
CA ILE A 51 -6.19 8.88 26.33
C ILE A 51 -6.59 8.21 27.65
N GLU A 52 -7.47 8.86 28.42
CA GLU A 52 -7.90 8.36 29.75
C GLU A 52 -9.23 7.60 29.69
N GLU A 53 -10.00 7.72 28.59
CA GLU A 53 -11.30 7.09 28.43
C GLU A 53 -11.20 5.60 28.14
N ILE A 54 -11.63 4.76 29.08
CA ILE A 54 -11.63 3.29 28.93
C ILE A 54 -12.43 2.87 27.69
N SER A 55 -13.54 3.55 27.40
CA SER A 55 -14.39 3.26 26.25
C SER A 55 -13.65 3.39 24.91
N TRP A 56 -12.59 4.23 24.82
CA TRP A 56 -11.76 4.33 23.65
C TRP A 56 -10.99 3.01 23.42
N TYR A 57 -10.38 2.47 24.49
CA TYR A 57 -9.61 1.21 24.41
C TYR A 57 -10.50 0.00 24.11
N GLU A 58 -11.74 -0.03 24.64
CA GLU A 58 -12.71 -1.06 24.31
C GLU A 58 -13.02 -1.07 22.82
N LYS A 59 -13.26 0.10 22.22
CA LYS A 59 -13.50 0.25 20.79
C LYS A 59 -12.24 -0.06 19.96
N PHE A 60 -11.07 0.42 20.36
CA PHE A 60 -9.80 0.12 19.71
C PHE A 60 -9.55 -1.39 19.69
N SER A 61 -9.72 -2.07 20.83
CA SER A 61 -9.60 -3.53 20.95
C SER A 61 -10.60 -4.27 20.08
N LYS A 62 -11.82 -3.73 19.91
CA LYS A 62 -12.79 -4.30 18.99
C LYS A 62 -12.29 -4.23 17.55
N GLY A 63 -11.71 -3.09 17.12
CA GLY A 63 -11.11 -2.95 15.80
C GLY A 63 -9.95 -3.92 15.57
N ILE A 64 -9.08 -4.10 16.60
CA ILE A 64 -8.04 -5.15 16.54
C ILE A 64 -8.68 -6.51 16.28
N LYS A 65 -9.66 -6.90 17.10
CA LYS A 65 -10.30 -8.21 16.96
C LYS A 65 -10.95 -8.41 15.59
N GLU A 66 -11.68 -7.41 15.08
CA GLU A 66 -12.25 -7.46 13.72
C GLU A 66 -11.19 -7.75 12.66
N THR A 67 -10.02 -7.10 12.77
CA THR A 67 -8.93 -7.30 11.81
C THR A 67 -8.29 -8.68 11.94
N LEU A 68 -8.05 -9.15 13.18
CA LEU A 68 -7.50 -10.50 13.43
C LEU A 68 -8.42 -11.58 12.85
N ASP A 69 -9.73 -11.45 13.08
CA ASP A 69 -10.73 -12.40 12.59
C ASP A 69 -10.81 -12.38 11.04
N GLU A 70 -10.79 -11.17 10.41
CA GLU A 70 -10.87 -11.03 8.95
C GLU A 70 -9.68 -11.67 8.23
N PHE A 71 -8.47 -11.48 8.76
CA PHE A 71 -7.25 -12.00 8.12
C PHE A 71 -6.77 -13.33 8.70
N SER A 72 -7.49 -13.90 9.68
CA SER A 72 -7.14 -15.16 10.35
C SER A 72 -5.70 -15.16 10.91
N ILE A 73 -5.37 -14.10 11.65
CA ILE A 73 -4.06 -13.86 12.26
C ILE A 73 -4.15 -13.77 13.78
N ASP A 74 -3.04 -14.03 14.47
CA ASP A 74 -2.96 -13.99 15.93
C ASP A 74 -2.21 -12.74 16.43
N LEU A 75 -2.71 -12.13 17.51
CA LEU A 75 -1.97 -11.16 18.30
C LEU A 75 -1.12 -11.90 19.34
N VAL A 76 0.20 -11.94 19.14
CA VAL A 76 1.12 -12.73 19.97
C VAL A 76 1.85 -11.92 21.03
N GLY A 77 1.69 -10.61 21.04
CA GLY A 77 2.34 -9.75 22.04
C GLY A 77 2.13 -8.27 21.78
N GLY A 78 2.68 -7.48 22.68
CA GLY A 78 2.61 -6.03 22.58
C GLY A 78 2.98 -5.34 23.86
N ASP A 79 2.92 -4.02 23.86
CA ASP A 79 3.18 -3.16 25.02
C ASP A 79 2.29 -1.92 24.98
N VAL A 80 2.05 -1.32 26.13
CA VAL A 80 1.28 -0.07 26.26
C VAL A 80 2.04 0.89 27.16
N THR A 81 2.26 2.12 26.67
CA THR A 81 2.92 3.16 27.46
C THR A 81 2.21 4.52 27.32
N LYS A 82 2.47 5.43 28.24
CA LYS A 82 1.88 6.78 28.20
C LYS A 82 2.64 7.70 27.26
N GLY A 83 1.92 8.44 26.42
CA GLY A 83 2.45 9.47 25.53
C GLY A 83 1.48 9.82 24.41
N GLU A 84 1.90 10.64 23.44
CA GLU A 84 1.11 10.99 22.26
C GLU A 84 0.68 9.73 21.48
N LEU A 85 -0.56 9.70 21.01
CA LEU A 85 -1.14 8.51 20.36
C LEU A 85 -0.33 8.06 19.15
N ASN A 86 0.25 6.87 19.29
CA ASN A 86 1.11 6.23 18.31
C ASN A 86 0.92 4.71 18.40
N ILE A 87 0.77 4.07 17.26
CA ILE A 87 0.59 2.63 17.15
C ILE A 87 1.71 2.08 16.27
N SER A 88 2.54 1.21 16.83
CA SER A 88 3.54 0.46 16.08
C SER A 88 3.08 -0.98 15.94
N VAL A 89 2.97 -1.46 14.71
CA VAL A 89 2.51 -2.81 14.39
C VAL A 89 3.65 -3.57 13.73
N ASN A 90 4.07 -4.67 14.36
CA ASN A 90 4.97 -5.64 13.74
C ASN A 90 4.13 -6.75 13.14
N VAL A 91 4.37 -7.08 11.88
CA VAL A 91 3.66 -8.13 11.17
C VAL A 91 4.62 -9.23 10.70
N PHE A 92 4.18 -10.46 10.81
CA PHE A 92 4.95 -11.64 10.44
C PHE A 92 4.11 -12.54 9.56
N GLY A 93 4.74 -13.14 8.55
CA GLY A 93 4.06 -14.01 7.60
C GLY A 93 5.02 -14.96 6.89
N TYR A 94 4.46 -15.76 6.00
CA TYR A 94 5.18 -16.71 5.18
C TYR A 94 4.92 -16.43 3.71
N PRO A 95 5.93 -16.56 2.83
CA PRO A 95 5.72 -16.37 1.40
C PRO A 95 4.82 -17.48 0.83
N PHE A 96 3.97 -17.15 -0.16
CA PHE A 96 3.16 -18.14 -0.88
C PHE A 96 4.05 -19.17 -1.60
N LYS A 97 5.15 -18.73 -2.19
CA LYS A 97 6.19 -19.58 -2.82
C LYS A 97 7.58 -19.19 -2.33
N LYS A 98 8.08 -18.05 -2.77
CA LYS A 98 9.31 -17.40 -2.34
C LYS A 98 9.03 -15.92 -2.14
N PRO A 99 9.77 -15.24 -1.24
CA PRO A 99 9.62 -13.79 -1.10
C PRO A 99 9.86 -13.08 -2.43
N ILE A 100 8.98 -12.17 -2.79
CA ILE A 100 9.19 -11.28 -3.92
C ILE A 100 9.91 -10.05 -3.41
N LEU A 101 10.99 -9.67 -4.07
CA LEU A 101 11.84 -8.56 -3.65
C LEU A 101 11.64 -7.36 -4.58
N ARG A 102 12.01 -6.17 -4.11
CA ARG A 102 12.00 -4.94 -4.92
C ARG A 102 13.10 -4.92 -5.97
N ASN A 103 14.18 -5.68 -5.78
CA ASN A 103 15.40 -5.70 -6.64
C ASN A 103 15.39 -6.79 -7.72
N GLY A 104 14.22 -7.25 -8.14
CA GLY A 104 14.10 -8.36 -9.09
C GLY A 104 13.68 -7.94 -10.51
N ALA A 105 13.43 -6.66 -10.77
CA ALA A 105 13.00 -6.18 -12.08
C ALA A 105 14.10 -6.32 -13.13
N ASN A 106 13.75 -6.85 -14.30
CA ASN A 106 14.67 -7.05 -15.42
C ASN A 106 14.33 -6.14 -16.59
N LEU A 107 15.36 -5.79 -17.38
CA LEU A 107 15.16 -5.01 -18.60
C LEU A 107 14.16 -5.72 -19.55
N GLY A 108 13.13 -4.96 -19.96
CA GLY A 108 12.07 -5.47 -20.84
C GLY A 108 10.90 -6.13 -20.11
N ASP A 109 10.95 -6.25 -18.77
CA ASP A 109 9.78 -6.64 -17.99
C ASP A 109 8.65 -5.61 -18.17
N SER A 110 7.43 -6.08 -18.19
CA SER A 110 6.23 -5.26 -18.14
C SER A 110 5.91 -4.87 -16.70
N ILE A 111 5.31 -3.69 -16.51
CA ILE A 111 4.93 -3.13 -15.21
C ILE A 111 3.42 -3.18 -15.07
N PHE A 112 2.95 -3.69 -13.94
CA PHE A 112 1.52 -3.85 -13.66
C PHE A 112 1.14 -3.23 -12.32
N VAL A 113 -0.15 -2.84 -12.20
CA VAL A 113 -0.78 -2.55 -10.92
C VAL A 113 -2.01 -3.42 -10.72
N THR A 114 -2.35 -3.67 -9.46
CA THR A 114 -3.45 -4.57 -9.10
C THR A 114 -4.81 -3.90 -9.10
N GLY A 115 -4.89 -2.56 -9.06
CA GLY A 115 -6.18 -1.87 -9.01
C GLY A 115 -6.09 -0.38 -9.27
N GLN A 116 -7.24 0.28 -9.10
CA GLN A 116 -7.40 1.71 -9.35
C GLN A 116 -6.81 2.54 -8.21
N LEU A 117 -5.99 3.53 -8.57
CA LEU A 117 -5.34 4.46 -7.66
C LEU A 117 -6.18 5.73 -7.41
N GLY A 118 -5.95 6.37 -6.25
CA GLY A 118 -6.58 7.63 -5.87
C GLY A 118 -7.86 7.48 -5.05
N LYS A 119 -8.33 6.26 -4.75
CA LYS A 119 -9.54 6.04 -3.94
C LYS A 119 -9.37 6.49 -2.50
N ALA A 120 -8.24 6.15 -1.88
CA ALA A 120 -7.95 6.55 -0.51
C ALA A 120 -7.81 8.07 -0.39
N LYS A 121 -7.12 8.71 -1.34
CA LYS A 121 -7.05 10.18 -1.43
C LYS A 121 -8.44 10.82 -1.52
N GLN A 122 -9.31 10.29 -2.38
CA GLN A 122 -10.70 10.78 -2.47
C GLN A 122 -11.43 10.58 -1.14
N GLY A 123 -11.28 9.41 -0.52
CA GLY A 123 -11.89 9.10 0.77
C GLY A 123 -11.43 10.04 1.88
N LEU A 124 -10.14 10.33 1.98
CA LEU A 124 -9.60 11.30 2.93
C LEU A 124 -10.19 12.71 2.68
N ASN A 125 -10.20 13.17 1.44
CA ASN A 125 -10.78 14.46 1.09
C ASN A 125 -12.26 14.55 1.46
N ASP A 126 -13.04 13.51 1.20
CA ASP A 126 -14.46 13.47 1.54
C ASP A 126 -14.66 13.50 3.07
N LEU A 127 -13.87 12.74 3.84
CA LEU A 127 -13.91 12.75 5.31
C LEU A 127 -13.58 14.13 5.89
N LEU A 128 -12.52 14.78 5.42
CA LEU A 128 -12.13 16.13 5.86
C LEU A 128 -13.21 17.17 5.54
N ASN A 129 -13.93 17.00 4.43
CA ASN A 129 -15.05 17.85 4.04
C ASN A 129 -16.42 17.38 4.63
N LYS A 130 -16.41 16.41 5.56
CA LYS A 130 -17.62 15.84 6.21
C LYS A 130 -18.65 15.31 5.20
N LYS A 131 -18.16 14.79 4.07
CA LYS A 131 -18.97 14.17 3.03
C LYS A 131 -18.91 12.66 3.21
N ASP A 132 -20.06 12.03 3.29
CA ASP A 132 -20.18 10.58 3.28
C ASP A 132 -20.13 10.07 1.83
N SER A 133 -19.12 9.28 1.50
CA SER A 133 -18.95 8.68 0.18
C SER A 133 -18.48 7.23 0.28
N ILE A 134 -18.62 6.48 -0.82
CA ILE A 134 -18.14 5.11 -0.89
C ILE A 134 -16.61 5.02 -0.69
N TYR A 135 -15.87 6.09 -1.02
CA TYR A 135 -14.42 6.14 -0.93
C TYR A 135 -13.90 6.35 0.50
N CYS A 136 -14.74 6.86 1.44
CA CYS A 136 -14.32 7.02 2.83
C CYS A 136 -13.79 5.70 3.41
N LYS A 137 -14.37 4.58 3.00
CA LYS A 137 -13.96 3.25 3.45
C LYS A 137 -12.57 2.86 2.93
N ASP A 138 -12.19 3.28 1.72
CA ASP A 138 -10.88 2.96 1.15
C ASP A 138 -9.75 3.61 1.97
N PHE A 139 -9.97 4.82 2.51
CA PHE A 139 -9.05 5.45 3.45
C PHE A 139 -9.11 4.86 4.86
N LEU A 140 -10.32 4.72 5.44
CA LEU A 140 -10.49 4.28 6.83
C LEU A 140 -10.09 2.82 7.03
N ARG A 141 -10.35 1.96 6.05
CA ARG A 141 -10.17 0.50 6.12
C ARG A 141 -9.52 -0.02 4.84
N PRO A 142 -8.26 0.33 4.56
CA PRO A 142 -7.54 -0.18 3.40
C PRO A 142 -7.44 -1.70 3.43
N LYS A 143 -7.42 -2.32 2.26
CA LYS A 143 -7.41 -3.78 2.13
C LYS A 143 -6.11 -4.26 1.51
N PRO A 144 -5.23 -4.94 2.27
CA PRO A 144 -4.05 -5.60 1.73
C PRO A 144 -4.43 -6.61 0.64
N GLN A 145 -3.72 -6.63 -0.45
CA GLN A 145 -4.05 -7.39 -1.67
C GLN A 145 -3.54 -8.84 -1.62
N PHE A 146 -3.79 -9.59 -0.53
CA PHE A 146 -3.26 -10.94 -0.36
C PHE A 146 -3.69 -11.95 -1.44
N GLN A 147 -4.95 -11.87 -1.91
CA GLN A 147 -5.40 -12.76 -2.98
C GLN A 147 -4.62 -12.51 -4.27
N LYS A 148 -4.45 -11.24 -4.64
CA LYS A 148 -3.65 -10.84 -5.81
C LYS A 148 -2.16 -11.15 -5.61
N ALA A 149 -1.63 -10.95 -4.39
CA ALA A 149 -0.28 -11.34 -4.02
C ALA A 149 -0.01 -12.83 -4.22
N LYS A 150 -0.98 -13.68 -3.91
CA LYS A 150 -0.91 -15.12 -4.19
C LYS A 150 -0.85 -15.42 -5.69
N GLU A 151 -1.71 -14.78 -6.48
CA GLU A 151 -1.75 -14.96 -7.93
C GLU A 151 -0.45 -14.51 -8.60
N LEU A 152 0.04 -13.30 -8.27
CA LEU A 152 1.28 -12.77 -8.86
C LEU A 152 2.55 -13.47 -8.37
N SER A 153 2.52 -14.23 -7.28
CA SER A 153 3.67 -14.99 -6.77
C SER A 153 4.18 -16.05 -7.75
N ASP A 154 3.41 -16.37 -8.78
CA ASP A 154 3.79 -17.34 -9.82
C ASP A 154 4.71 -16.75 -10.90
N PHE A 155 4.67 -15.43 -11.11
CA PHE A 155 5.31 -14.81 -12.26
C PHE A 155 5.99 -13.46 -11.97
N ALA A 156 5.68 -12.79 -10.85
CA ALA A 156 6.29 -11.49 -10.55
C ALA A 156 7.79 -11.60 -10.33
N THR A 157 8.54 -10.72 -10.99
CA THR A 157 10.00 -10.59 -10.85
C THR A 157 10.35 -9.63 -9.73
N SER A 158 9.58 -8.55 -9.54
CA SER A 158 9.65 -7.66 -8.38
C SER A 158 8.26 -7.21 -7.98
N CYS A 159 8.10 -6.75 -6.73
CA CYS A 159 6.84 -6.23 -6.24
C CYS A 159 7.04 -5.27 -5.06
N ILE A 160 6.13 -4.31 -4.93
CA ILE A 160 5.98 -3.38 -3.82
C ILE A 160 4.49 -3.05 -3.67
N ASP A 161 4.03 -2.73 -2.47
CA ASP A 161 2.72 -2.10 -2.29
C ASP A 161 2.81 -0.58 -2.51
N ILE A 162 1.72 0.03 -2.92
CA ILE A 162 1.63 1.48 -3.19
C ILE A 162 1.13 2.16 -1.93
N SER A 163 2.08 2.56 -1.08
CA SER A 163 1.84 3.24 0.20
C SER A 163 2.16 4.74 0.14
N ASP A 164 3.21 5.13 -0.57
CA ASP A 164 3.65 6.52 -0.71
C ASP A 164 3.25 7.15 -2.05
N GLY A 165 2.77 6.36 -2.97
CA GLY A 165 2.35 6.72 -4.32
C GLY A 165 3.15 6.00 -5.40
N LEU A 166 2.48 5.68 -6.51
CA LEU A 166 3.05 4.87 -7.59
C LEU A 166 4.42 5.36 -8.06
N ILE A 167 4.60 6.67 -8.21
CA ILE A 167 5.85 7.23 -8.73
C ILE A 167 7.02 6.96 -7.77
N LYS A 168 6.80 7.12 -6.46
CA LYS A 168 7.83 6.87 -5.45
C LYS A 168 8.11 5.38 -5.30
N ASP A 169 7.08 4.58 -5.14
CA ASP A 169 7.20 3.15 -4.85
C ASP A 169 7.78 2.38 -6.04
N LEU A 170 7.35 2.66 -7.29
CA LEU A 170 7.98 2.12 -8.49
C LEU A 170 9.42 2.64 -8.65
N GLY A 171 9.67 3.89 -8.26
CA GLY A 171 11.03 4.46 -8.21
C GLY A 171 11.98 3.65 -7.34
N ASP A 172 11.49 3.11 -6.23
CA ASP A 172 12.26 2.23 -5.34
C ASP A 172 12.57 0.87 -5.99
N ILE A 173 11.61 0.26 -6.70
CA ILE A 173 11.88 -0.93 -7.54
C ILE A 173 12.99 -0.62 -8.55
N CYS A 174 12.87 0.48 -9.29
CA CYS A 174 13.84 0.88 -10.31
C CYS A 174 15.22 1.07 -9.70
N LYS A 175 15.33 1.79 -8.59
CA LYS A 175 16.58 2.06 -7.88
C LYS A 175 17.25 0.77 -7.39
N GLN A 176 16.50 -0.12 -6.74
CA GLN A 176 17.02 -1.36 -6.17
C GLN A 176 17.38 -2.38 -7.25
N SER A 177 16.73 -2.35 -8.41
CA SER A 177 17.01 -3.21 -9.57
C SER A 177 18.03 -2.59 -10.54
N ASN A 178 18.47 -1.34 -10.31
CA ASN A 178 19.38 -0.59 -11.19
C ASN A 178 18.88 -0.48 -12.65
N VAL A 179 17.59 -0.15 -12.79
CA VAL A 179 16.87 0.02 -14.06
C VAL A 179 16.05 1.32 -14.04
N GLY A 180 15.39 1.65 -15.14
CA GLY A 180 14.37 2.70 -15.18
C GLY A 180 13.03 2.15 -15.62
N ALA A 181 12.01 3.01 -15.59
CA ALA A 181 10.67 2.68 -16.01
C ALA A 181 10.09 3.73 -16.97
N GLU A 182 9.31 3.27 -17.93
CA GLU A 182 8.48 4.12 -18.80
C GLU A 182 7.02 3.71 -18.64
N LEU A 183 6.18 4.63 -18.19
CA LEU A 183 4.75 4.45 -17.97
C LEU A 183 3.94 5.17 -19.06
N CYS A 184 2.83 4.57 -19.46
CA CYS A 184 1.79 5.17 -20.29
C CYS A 184 0.67 5.66 -19.37
N TYR A 185 0.46 6.96 -19.29
CA TYR A 185 -0.52 7.57 -18.39
C TYR A 185 -1.94 7.05 -18.64
N GLU A 186 -2.28 6.86 -19.91
CA GLU A 186 -3.61 6.42 -20.36
C GLU A 186 -3.96 5.00 -19.90
N ASP A 187 -2.93 4.17 -19.64
CA ASP A 187 -3.10 2.79 -19.21
C ASP A 187 -3.16 2.65 -17.67
N ILE A 188 -2.83 3.72 -16.92
CA ILE A 188 -2.86 3.67 -15.47
C ILE A 188 -4.29 3.87 -14.97
N PRO A 189 -4.86 2.92 -14.21
CA PRO A 189 -6.20 3.06 -13.66
C PRO A 189 -6.22 4.07 -12.51
N ILE A 190 -6.49 5.34 -12.81
CA ILE A 190 -6.62 6.42 -11.83
C ILE A 190 -8.08 6.82 -11.65
N LEU A 191 -8.43 7.39 -10.50
CA LEU A 191 -9.79 7.84 -10.20
C LEU A 191 -10.06 9.25 -10.72
N ASN A 192 -9.13 10.20 -10.52
CA ASN A 192 -9.33 11.62 -10.80
C ASN A 192 -8.31 12.17 -11.82
N ASP A 193 -7.08 12.37 -11.40
CA ASP A 193 -6.04 13.03 -12.19
C ASP A 193 -4.62 12.50 -11.88
N HIS A 194 -3.61 13.10 -12.54
CA HIS A 194 -2.21 12.70 -12.37
C HIS A 194 -1.68 12.81 -10.92
N LYS A 195 -2.33 13.58 -10.05
CA LYS A 195 -1.96 13.68 -8.64
C LYS A 195 -2.26 12.40 -7.87
N ASP A 196 -3.11 11.52 -8.41
CA ASP A 196 -3.36 10.21 -7.84
C ASP A 196 -2.12 9.30 -7.91
N LEU A 197 -1.18 9.60 -8.82
CA LEU A 197 0.08 8.84 -8.97
C LEU A 197 1.12 9.15 -7.89
N THR A 198 1.00 10.30 -7.23
CA THR A 198 1.93 10.78 -6.19
C THR A 198 1.29 10.85 -4.81
N HIS A 199 0.03 10.46 -4.69
CA HIS A 199 -0.63 10.31 -3.41
C HIS A 199 -0.53 8.85 -2.95
N GLY A 200 -0.26 8.65 -1.67
CA GLY A 200 -0.18 7.32 -1.07
C GLY A 200 -1.53 6.77 -0.61
N ASP A 201 -1.45 5.78 0.26
CA ASP A 201 -2.58 5.11 0.95
C ASP A 201 -3.44 4.19 0.09
N ASP A 202 -3.10 3.92 -1.17
CA ASP A 202 -3.91 3.05 -2.03
C ASP A 202 -3.79 1.56 -1.68
N TYR A 203 -2.62 1.12 -1.19
CA TYR A 203 -2.32 -0.27 -0.80
C TYR A 203 -2.67 -1.31 -1.89
N GLU A 204 -2.66 -0.86 -3.15
CA GLU A 204 -2.59 -1.75 -4.30
C GLU A 204 -1.13 -2.21 -4.49
N LEU A 205 -0.89 -3.25 -5.30
CA LEU A 205 0.46 -3.71 -5.59
C LEU A 205 0.92 -3.19 -6.95
N CYS A 206 2.19 -2.76 -7.01
CA CYS A 206 2.93 -2.52 -8.23
C CYS A 206 3.97 -3.63 -8.41
N PHE A 207 3.97 -4.31 -9.55
CA PHE A 207 4.89 -5.42 -9.79
C PHE A 207 5.40 -5.44 -11.23
N THR A 208 6.52 -6.14 -11.43
CA THR A 208 7.08 -6.40 -12.76
C THR A 208 6.98 -7.88 -13.10
N ALA A 209 6.84 -8.19 -14.38
CA ALA A 209 6.80 -9.56 -14.89
C ALA A 209 7.35 -9.65 -16.31
N PRO A 210 7.83 -10.83 -16.77
CA PRO A 210 8.28 -11.03 -18.14
C PRO A 210 7.18 -10.71 -19.17
N SER A 211 7.48 -9.87 -20.16
CA SER A 211 6.50 -9.35 -21.13
C SER A 211 5.79 -10.42 -21.98
N HIS A 212 6.39 -11.61 -22.13
CA HIS A 212 5.71 -12.71 -22.82
C HIS A 212 4.48 -13.26 -22.07
N LEU A 213 4.27 -12.84 -20.81
CA LEU A 213 3.11 -13.21 -19.98
C LEU A 213 2.00 -12.15 -19.97
N ASP A 214 2.15 -11.03 -20.70
CA ASP A 214 1.25 -9.87 -20.63
C ASP A 214 -0.23 -10.24 -20.80
N ASP A 215 -0.55 -11.04 -21.83
CA ASP A 215 -1.94 -11.40 -22.09
C ASP A 215 -2.54 -12.32 -21.02
N GLN A 216 -1.73 -13.22 -20.47
CA GLN A 216 -2.12 -14.06 -19.35
C GLN A 216 -2.40 -13.20 -18.11
N ILE A 217 -1.49 -12.27 -17.77
CA ILE A 217 -1.59 -11.42 -16.59
C ILE A 217 -2.79 -10.46 -16.71
N LYS A 218 -2.99 -9.84 -17.87
CA LYS A 218 -4.17 -9.00 -18.14
C LYS A 218 -5.48 -9.77 -18.00
N SER A 219 -5.52 -11.04 -18.43
CA SER A 219 -6.71 -11.88 -18.30
C SER A 219 -7.10 -12.18 -16.85
N GLN A 220 -6.17 -12.03 -15.89
CA GLN A 220 -6.40 -12.16 -14.46
C GLN A 220 -6.86 -10.82 -13.80
N GLY A 221 -7.07 -9.78 -14.61
CA GLY A 221 -7.57 -8.48 -14.14
C GLY A 221 -6.50 -7.52 -13.62
N PHE A 222 -5.22 -7.74 -13.95
CA PHE A 222 -4.14 -6.80 -13.67
C PHE A 222 -4.00 -5.77 -14.79
N PHE A 223 -3.60 -4.56 -14.46
CA PHE A 223 -3.47 -3.44 -15.40
C PHE A 223 -2.00 -3.29 -15.82
N LEU A 224 -1.73 -3.50 -17.10
CA LEU A 224 -0.43 -3.21 -17.70
C LEU A 224 -0.30 -1.71 -17.88
N ILE A 225 0.71 -1.09 -17.23
CA ILE A 225 0.88 0.37 -17.18
C ILE A 225 2.19 0.87 -17.79
N GLY A 226 3.11 -0.02 -18.15
CA GLY A 226 4.40 0.38 -18.69
C GLY A 226 5.40 -0.76 -18.80
N LYS A 227 6.67 -0.38 -18.91
CA LYS A 227 7.79 -1.34 -19.05
C LYS A 227 9.06 -0.87 -18.36
N ILE A 228 9.91 -1.82 -18.00
CA ILE A 228 11.25 -1.58 -17.47
C ILE A 228 12.21 -1.27 -18.64
N ILE A 229 12.96 -0.18 -18.50
CA ILE A 229 13.90 0.31 -19.51
C ILE A 229 15.32 0.43 -18.94
N GLN A 230 16.30 0.52 -19.84
CA GLN A 230 17.71 0.66 -19.44
C GLN A 230 18.06 2.05 -18.90
N LYS A 231 17.41 3.10 -19.45
CA LYS A 231 17.66 4.50 -19.02
C LYS A 231 17.15 4.66 -17.59
N LEU A 232 18.03 4.97 -16.66
CA LEU A 232 17.68 5.19 -15.26
C LEU A 232 16.67 6.34 -15.10
N GLY A 233 15.82 6.20 -14.08
CA GLY A 233 14.76 7.14 -13.76
C GLY A 233 13.37 6.63 -14.18
N LEU A 234 12.36 7.39 -13.84
CA LEU A 234 10.97 7.08 -14.13
C LEU A 234 10.40 8.14 -15.07
N LEU A 235 9.88 7.70 -16.21
CA LEU A 235 9.25 8.54 -17.22
C LEU A 235 7.76 8.21 -17.29
N VAL A 236 6.89 9.21 -17.17
CA VAL A 236 5.46 9.05 -17.44
C VAL A 236 5.12 9.84 -18.69
N LYS A 237 4.55 9.18 -19.69
CA LYS A 237 4.14 9.79 -20.95
C LYS A 237 2.63 9.89 -21.02
N LYS A 238 2.15 11.09 -21.37
CA LYS A 238 0.76 11.38 -21.67
C LYS A 238 0.67 11.96 -23.08
N ASP A 239 -0.16 11.37 -23.94
CA ASP A 239 -0.26 11.77 -25.36
C ASP A 239 1.13 11.84 -26.04
N GLY A 240 2.04 10.94 -25.66
CA GLY A 240 3.41 10.91 -26.17
C GLY A 240 4.38 11.93 -25.57
N CYS A 241 3.92 12.86 -24.73
CA CYS A 241 4.73 13.87 -24.06
C CYS A 241 5.04 13.44 -22.63
N GLU A 242 6.28 13.72 -22.18
CA GLU A 242 6.66 13.48 -20.78
C GLU A 242 5.95 14.46 -19.86
N ILE A 243 5.37 13.93 -18.77
CA ILE A 243 4.81 14.75 -17.68
C ILE A 243 5.74 14.69 -16.47
N THR A 244 5.85 15.83 -15.79
CA THR A 244 6.66 15.97 -14.57
C THR A 244 5.78 16.18 -13.36
N PHE A 245 6.26 15.76 -12.20
CA PHE A 245 5.57 15.88 -10.93
C PHE A 245 6.33 16.84 -10.02
N GLU A 246 5.59 17.68 -9.29
CA GLU A 246 6.18 18.58 -8.28
C GLU A 246 6.78 17.79 -7.11
N LYS A 247 6.11 16.68 -6.74
CA LYS A 247 6.54 15.71 -5.73
C LYS A 247 6.38 14.30 -6.29
N ASN A 248 7.27 13.40 -5.89
CA ASN A 248 7.22 12.02 -6.36
C ASN A 248 6.30 11.13 -5.52
N GLY A 249 5.96 11.55 -4.30
CA GLY A 249 5.13 10.80 -3.36
C GLY A 249 5.12 11.47 -1.99
N TRP A 250 4.54 10.80 -1.01
CA TRP A 250 4.56 11.24 0.37
C TRP A 250 5.96 11.06 0.98
N ASP A 251 6.40 12.04 1.79
CA ASP A 251 7.65 11.99 2.54
C ASP A 251 7.39 12.43 3.99
N PRO A 252 7.76 11.63 5.01
CA PRO A 252 7.52 11.95 6.42
C PRO A 252 8.34 13.15 6.93
N PHE A 253 9.30 13.64 6.15
CA PHE A 253 10.20 14.72 6.53
C PHE A 253 9.98 16.02 5.76
N GLU A 254 8.95 16.08 4.87
CA GLU A 254 8.57 17.27 4.10
C GLU A 254 7.29 17.97 4.60
#